data_d334e35e992a04c15a34b8bed55804f9
#
_entry.id   d334e35e992a04c15a34b8bed55804f9
#
_cell.length_a   1.000
_cell.length_b   1.000
_cell.length_c   1.000
_cell.angle_alpha   90.00
_cell.angle_beta   90.00
_cell.angle_gamma   90.00
#
_symmetry.space_group_name_H-M   'P 1'
#
loop_
_entity.id
_entity.type
_entity.pdbx_description
1 polymer ?
#
loop_
_entity_poly.entity_id
_entity_poly.type
_entity_poly.pdbx_seq_one_letter_code
_entity_poly.pdbx_strand_id
1 'polypeptide(L)' 'MGISQHDFALLLGVSIRTLQDWEQGRREPTGAARTLIRVAEQHPRVLRKLAA' A
#
# COMPACT_ATOMS: atom_id res chain seq x y z
N MET A 1 -7.82 7.13 5.52
CA MET A 1 -7.70 6.79 4.10
C MET A 1 -8.97 6.19 3.58
N GLY A 2 -9.21 6.32 2.30
CA GLY A 2 -10.43 5.82 1.70
C GLY A 2 -10.43 4.36 1.30
N ILE A 3 -9.35 3.63 1.53
CA ILE A 3 -9.29 2.21 1.23
C ILE A 3 -8.79 1.45 2.45
N SER A 4 -9.21 0.19 2.56
CA SER A 4 -8.79 -0.65 3.66
C SER A 4 -7.37 -1.16 3.45
N GLN A 5 -6.75 -1.63 4.53
CA GLN A 5 -5.44 -2.28 4.45
C GLN A 5 -5.48 -3.49 3.52
N HIS A 6 -6.57 -4.25 3.54
CA HIS A 6 -6.76 -5.38 2.66
C HIS A 6 -6.73 -4.96 1.19
N ASP A 7 -7.49 -3.92 0.85
CA ASP A 7 -7.54 -3.42 -0.53
C ASP A 7 -6.19 -2.87 -0.96
N PHE A 8 -5.48 -2.20 -0.07
CA PHE A 8 -4.15 -1.68 -0.36
C PHE A 8 -3.17 -2.80 -0.64
N ALA A 9 -3.22 -3.87 0.14
CA ALA A 9 -2.38 -5.04 -0.09
C ALA A 9 -2.66 -5.66 -1.46
N LEU A 10 -3.93 -5.75 -1.84
CA LEU A 10 -4.30 -6.24 -3.17
C LEU A 10 -3.74 -5.38 -4.28
N LEU A 11 -3.79 -4.06 -4.13
CA LEU A 11 -3.23 -3.14 -5.11
C LEU A 11 -1.72 -3.34 -5.28
N LEU A 12 -1.04 -3.59 -4.17
CA LEU A 12 0.41 -3.81 -4.19
C LEU A 12 0.78 -5.22 -4.65
N GLY A 13 -0.20 -6.13 -4.72
CA GLY A 13 0.05 -7.52 -5.10
C GLY A 13 0.75 -8.31 -4.01
N VAL A 14 0.54 -7.97 -2.76
CA VAL A 14 1.17 -8.65 -1.61
C VAL A 14 0.12 -9.07 -0.60
N SER A 15 0.51 -9.95 0.33
CA SER A 15 -0.37 -10.35 1.43
C SER A 15 -0.49 -9.21 2.43
N ILE A 16 -1.57 -9.26 3.23
CA ILE A 16 -1.75 -8.31 4.33
C ILE A 16 -0.58 -8.39 5.30
N ARG A 17 -0.09 -9.59 5.55
CA ARG A 17 1.04 -9.77 6.47
C ARG A 17 2.29 -9.06 5.97
N THR A 18 2.58 -9.16 4.67
CA THR A 18 3.72 -8.46 4.09
C THR A 18 3.55 -6.95 4.24
N LEU A 19 2.35 -6.44 3.97
CA LEU A 19 2.08 -5.02 4.14
C LEU A 19 2.28 -4.59 5.59
N GLN A 20 1.80 -5.39 6.54
CA GLN A 20 1.99 -5.10 7.97
C GLN A 20 3.47 -5.09 8.35
N ASP A 21 4.26 -6.03 7.81
CA ASP A 21 5.69 -6.06 8.06
C ASP A 21 6.38 -4.78 7.56
N TRP A 22 5.96 -4.28 6.41
CA TRP A 22 6.48 -3.02 5.88
C TRP A 22 6.10 -1.83 6.76
N GLU A 23 4.84 -1.79 7.21
CA GLU A 23 4.36 -0.70 8.05
C GLU A 23 5.04 -0.69 9.41
N GLN A 24 5.41 -1.85 9.92
CA GLN A 24 6.07 -1.99 11.22
C GLN A 24 7.58 -1.93 11.13
N GLY A 25 8.14 -1.79 9.93
CA GLY A 25 9.57 -1.68 9.75
C GLY A 25 10.33 -2.99 9.85
N ARG A 26 9.63 -4.13 9.83
CA ARG A 26 10.28 -5.45 9.89
C ARG A 26 10.92 -5.83 8.57
N ARG A 27 10.39 -5.34 7.47
CA ARG A 27 10.90 -5.58 6.13
C ARG A 27 10.77 -4.30 5.34
N GLU A 28 11.67 -4.12 4.38
CA GLU A 28 11.60 -2.96 3.49
C GLU A 28 10.80 -3.33 2.24
N PRO A 29 9.89 -2.44 1.80
CA PRO A 29 9.18 -2.67 0.55
C PRO A 29 10.12 -2.58 -0.65
N THR A 30 9.73 -3.24 -1.74
CA THR A 30 10.43 -3.10 -3.01
C THR A 30 10.32 -1.65 -3.51
N GLY A 31 11.15 -1.29 -4.50
CA GLY A 31 11.11 0.08 -5.04
C GLY A 31 9.74 0.46 -5.55
N ALA A 32 9.07 -0.44 -6.31
CA ALA A 32 7.73 -0.16 -6.83
C ALA A 32 6.71 -0.02 -5.71
N ALA A 33 6.76 -0.90 -4.71
CA ALA A 33 5.85 -0.83 -3.58
C ALA A 33 6.07 0.44 -2.76
N ARG A 34 7.32 0.83 -2.57
CA ARG A 34 7.66 2.06 -1.86
C ARG A 34 7.06 3.28 -2.55
N THR A 35 7.14 3.33 -3.87
CA THR A 35 6.56 4.41 -4.64
C THR A 35 5.04 4.47 -4.45
N LEU A 36 4.36 3.32 -4.50
CA LEU A 36 2.91 3.27 -4.30
C LEU A 36 2.52 3.69 -2.88
N ILE A 37 3.29 3.28 -1.89
CA ILE A 37 3.05 3.68 -0.50
C ILE A 37 3.16 5.20 -0.36
N ARG A 38 4.18 5.78 -0.99
CA ARG A 38 4.39 7.22 -0.96
C ARG A 38 3.23 7.96 -1.65
N VAL A 39 2.76 7.45 -2.78
CA VAL A 39 1.59 8.02 -3.47
C VAL A 39 0.35 7.92 -2.58
N ALA A 40 0.18 6.81 -1.89
CA ALA A 40 -0.95 6.61 -0.98
C ALA A 40 -0.97 7.66 0.13
N GLU A 41 0.19 7.98 0.67
CA GLU A 41 0.30 8.96 1.76
C GLU A 41 0.03 10.38 1.27
N GLN A 42 0.49 10.72 0.08
CA GLN A 42 0.39 12.08 -0.43
C GLN A 42 -0.86 12.32 -1.28
N HIS A 43 -1.35 11.27 -1.95
CA HIS A 43 -2.47 11.38 -2.88
C HIS A 43 -3.44 10.21 -2.72
N PRO A 44 -4.15 10.11 -1.59
CA PRO A 44 -5.03 8.98 -1.34
C PRO A 44 -6.16 8.82 -2.37
N ARG A 45 -6.55 9.92 -3.03
CA ARG A 45 -7.60 9.86 -4.07
C ARG A 45 -7.18 9.04 -5.28
N VAL A 46 -5.90 9.07 -5.63
CA VAL A 46 -5.38 8.28 -6.74
C VAL A 46 -5.57 6.80 -6.46
N LEU A 47 -5.28 6.38 -5.23
CA LEU A 47 -5.45 4.99 -4.85
C LEU A 47 -6.89 4.54 -4.85
N ARG A 48 -7.81 5.40 -4.43
CA ARG A 48 -9.24 5.09 -4.49
C ARG A 48 -9.68 4.80 -5.92
N LYS A 49 -9.21 5.59 -6.87
CA LYS A 49 -9.54 5.37 -8.28
C LYS A 49 -8.98 4.07 -8.78
N LEU A 50 -7.79 3.70 -8.38
CA LEU A 50 -7.18 2.43 -8.78
C LEU A 50 -7.87 1.24 -8.15
N ALA A 51 -8.39 1.38 -6.94
CA ALA A 51 -9.05 0.32 -6.21
C ALA A 51 -10.52 0.12 -6.62
N ALA A 52 -11.11 1.13 -7.23
CA ALA A 52 -12.53 1.12 -7.58
C ALA A 52 -12.90 0.14 -8.72
#